data_7244bce83a9f44802ccc003f7683d23c
#
_entry.id   7244bce83a9f44802ccc003f7683d23c
#
_cell.length_a   1.000
_cell.length_b   1.000
_cell.length_c   1.000
_cell.angle_alpha   90.00
_cell.angle_beta   90.00
_cell.angle_gamma   90.00
#
_symmetry.space_group_name_H-M   'P 1'
#
loop_
_entity.id
_entity.type
_entity.pdbx_description
1 polymer ?
#
loop_
_entity_poly.entity_id
_entity_poly.type
_entity_poly.pdbx_seq_one_letter_code
_entity_poly.pdbx_strand_id
1 'polypeptide(L)'
;ITGISLVSCYVVSESWLNDRATNKNRGQLLSAYMIVIYLGLSIGMLLLNVSDPINYEPFILVSVLLSLALVPILLTKRSAPKFKKIGTMSVAELYKISPLGSVSSFCTGIIHGGFFSLIAFYATKANLNLFETSILLFISTISGVLGQWPIGYLSDKYDRRSIIVITSFSAAFLAFLAILTANDP
;
A
#
# COMPACT_ATOMS: atom_id res chain seq x y z
N ILE A 1 -12.48 -8.42 12.17
CA ILE A 1 -13.55 -7.96 11.26
C ILE A 1 -13.04 -6.77 10.44
N THR A 2 -12.48 -5.72 11.05
CA THR A 2 -11.99 -4.51 10.36
C THR A 2 -10.99 -4.80 9.24
N GLY A 3 -10.01 -5.69 9.49
CA GLY A 3 -9.02 -6.07 8.47
C GLY A 3 -9.65 -6.73 7.23
N ILE A 4 -10.62 -7.63 7.44
CA ILE A 4 -11.34 -8.28 6.33
C ILE A 4 -12.12 -7.24 5.51
N SER A 5 -12.79 -6.30 6.18
CA SER A 5 -13.54 -5.24 5.50
C SER A 5 -12.65 -4.34 4.66
N LEU A 6 -11.49 -3.94 5.19
CA LEU A 6 -10.51 -3.12 4.45
C LEU A 6 -9.96 -3.86 3.23
N VAL A 7 -9.54 -5.11 3.39
CA VAL A 7 -9.05 -5.91 2.27
C VAL A 7 -10.14 -6.07 1.20
N SER A 8 -11.38 -6.31 1.61
CA SER A 8 -12.51 -6.40 0.67
C SER A 8 -12.70 -5.10 -0.12
N CYS A 9 -12.61 -3.94 0.54
CA CYS A 9 -12.67 -2.64 -0.13
C CYS A 9 -11.54 -2.47 -1.15
N TYR A 10 -10.31 -2.85 -0.82
CA TYR A 10 -9.18 -2.79 -1.75
C TYR A 10 -9.40 -3.70 -2.96
N VAL A 11 -9.76 -4.97 -2.75
CA VAL A 11 -10.01 -5.93 -3.83
C VAL A 11 -11.10 -5.44 -4.79
N VAL A 12 -12.22 -4.91 -4.25
CA VAL A 12 -13.31 -4.36 -5.06
C VAL A 12 -12.85 -3.14 -5.84
N SER A 13 -12.13 -2.22 -5.22
CA SER A 13 -11.63 -0.99 -5.87
C SER A 13 -10.63 -1.32 -6.97
N GLU A 14 -9.68 -2.20 -6.72
CA GLU A 14 -8.69 -2.65 -7.70
C GLU A 14 -9.33 -3.39 -8.87
N SER A 15 -10.29 -4.26 -8.59
CA SER A 15 -11.04 -4.98 -9.60
C SER A 15 -11.80 -4.02 -10.51
N TRP A 16 -12.46 -3.02 -9.95
CA TRP A 16 -13.20 -2.01 -10.69
C TRP A 16 -12.29 -1.13 -11.55
N LEU A 17 -11.16 -0.68 -11.00
CA LEU A 17 -10.17 0.09 -11.74
C LEU A 17 -9.58 -0.72 -12.89
N ASN A 18 -9.29 -1.99 -12.65
CA ASN A 18 -8.73 -2.89 -13.63
C ASN A 18 -9.69 -3.17 -14.80
N ASP A 19 -10.99 -3.26 -14.51
CA ASP A 19 -12.05 -3.41 -15.54
C ASP A 19 -12.18 -2.16 -16.42
N ARG A 20 -11.90 -0.97 -15.87
CA ARG A 20 -11.92 0.31 -16.60
C ARG A 20 -10.61 0.65 -17.30
N ALA A 21 -9.52 -0.01 -16.94
CA ALA A 21 -8.20 0.22 -17.51
C ALA A 21 -8.08 -0.39 -18.91
N THR A 22 -7.42 0.35 -19.79
CA THR A 22 -6.95 -0.17 -21.08
C THR A 22 -5.50 -0.64 -20.92
N ASN A 23 -5.02 -1.47 -21.85
CA ASN A 23 -3.62 -1.92 -21.83
C ASN A 23 -2.62 -0.74 -21.88
N LYS A 24 -3.02 0.42 -22.41
CA LYS A 24 -2.16 1.60 -22.53
C LYS A 24 -2.06 2.43 -21.25
N ASN A 25 -3.08 2.42 -20.40
CA ASN A 25 -3.15 3.29 -19.20
C ASN A 25 -3.27 2.54 -17.89
N ARG A 26 -3.21 1.20 -17.91
CA ARG A 26 -3.37 0.36 -16.71
C ARG A 26 -2.34 0.68 -15.65
N GLY A 27 -1.05 0.81 -16.03
CA GLY A 27 0.03 1.13 -15.10
C GLY A 27 -0.16 2.51 -14.45
N GLN A 28 -0.48 3.52 -15.23
CA GLN A 28 -0.73 4.88 -14.72
C GLN A 28 -1.96 4.93 -13.81
N LEU A 29 -3.05 4.24 -14.17
CA LEU A 29 -4.27 4.21 -13.36
C LEU A 29 -4.04 3.54 -12.02
N LEU A 30 -3.35 2.40 -12.02
CA LEU A 30 -3.00 1.68 -10.79
C LEU A 30 -1.97 2.46 -9.95
N SER A 31 -1.01 3.14 -10.58
CA SER A 31 -0.07 4.01 -9.86
C SER A 31 -0.79 5.17 -9.19
N ALA A 32 -1.72 5.84 -9.88
CA ALA A 32 -2.52 6.90 -9.28
C ALA A 32 -3.35 6.40 -8.09
N TYR A 33 -3.94 5.22 -8.20
CA TYR A 33 -4.65 4.58 -7.10
C TYR A 33 -3.74 4.30 -5.90
N MET A 34 -2.55 3.74 -6.14
CA MET A 34 -1.57 3.49 -5.08
C MET A 34 -1.06 4.78 -4.44
N ILE A 35 -0.87 5.86 -5.22
CA ILE A 35 -0.52 7.17 -4.68
C ILE A 35 -1.58 7.65 -3.69
N VAL A 36 -2.86 7.55 -4.03
CA VAL A 36 -3.97 7.94 -3.13
C VAL A 36 -3.95 7.12 -1.85
N ILE A 37 -3.74 5.79 -1.95
CA ILE A 37 -3.65 4.91 -0.75
C ILE A 37 -2.48 5.33 0.13
N TYR A 38 -1.28 5.46 -0.42
CA TYR A 38 -0.11 5.80 0.37
C TYR A 38 -0.15 7.22 0.94
N LEU A 39 -0.74 8.19 0.23
CA LEU A 39 -1.01 9.52 0.77
C LEU A 39 -1.98 9.45 1.95
N GLY A 40 -3.06 8.69 1.83
CA GLY A 40 -4.01 8.48 2.92
C GLY A 40 -3.35 7.84 4.14
N LEU A 41 -2.53 6.80 3.93
CA LEU A 41 -1.76 6.16 5.00
C LEU A 41 -0.77 7.14 5.64
N SER A 42 -0.02 7.91 4.85
CA SER A 42 0.95 8.88 5.35
C SER A 42 0.29 9.96 6.21
N ILE A 43 -0.83 10.52 5.75
CA ILE A 43 -1.61 11.49 6.52
C ILE A 43 -2.16 10.84 7.79
N GLY A 44 -2.65 9.59 7.69
CA GLY A 44 -3.14 8.82 8.82
C GLY A 44 -2.10 8.65 9.94
N MET A 45 -0.82 8.45 9.57
CA MET A 45 0.26 8.36 10.57
C MET A 45 0.47 9.69 11.33
N LEU A 46 0.30 10.83 10.67
CA LEU A 46 0.39 12.14 11.34
C LEU A 46 -0.82 12.42 12.23
N LEU A 47 -2.00 11.88 11.89
CA LEU A 47 -3.20 12.02 12.71
C LEU A 47 -3.08 11.38 14.10
N LEU A 48 -2.13 10.46 14.30
CA LEU A 48 -1.83 9.91 15.64
C LEU A 48 -1.42 10.98 16.66
N ASN A 49 -0.97 12.15 16.19
CA ASN A 49 -0.55 13.26 17.07
C ASN A 49 -1.68 14.25 17.40
N VAL A 50 -2.89 14.04 16.88
CA VAL A 50 -4.02 14.96 17.11
C VAL A 50 -4.56 14.84 18.54
N SER A 51 -4.47 13.65 19.11
CA SER A 51 -4.89 13.39 20.50
C SER A 51 -4.11 12.20 21.06
N ASP A 52 -4.19 11.99 22.38
CA ASP A 52 -3.55 10.84 23.02
C ASP A 52 -4.15 9.53 22.49
N PRO A 53 -3.32 8.63 21.93
CA PRO A 53 -3.80 7.35 21.38
C PRO A 53 -4.49 6.41 22.39
N ILE A 54 -4.29 6.65 23.70
CA ILE A 54 -4.92 5.85 24.77
C ILE A 54 -6.38 6.25 24.95
N ASN A 55 -6.75 7.45 24.55
CA ASN A 55 -8.09 7.99 24.70
C ASN A 55 -9.02 7.56 23.56
N TYR A 56 -10.27 7.97 23.61
CA TYR A 56 -11.31 7.61 22.62
C TYR A 56 -11.37 8.54 21.40
N GLU A 57 -10.77 9.73 21.47
CA GLU A 57 -10.84 10.74 20.41
C GLU A 57 -10.32 10.24 19.06
N PRO A 58 -9.18 9.48 18.97
CA PRO A 58 -8.73 8.94 17.70
C PRO A 58 -9.75 8.00 17.06
N PHE A 59 -10.49 7.22 17.86
CA PHE A 59 -11.53 6.31 17.36
C PHE A 59 -12.74 7.08 16.82
N ILE A 60 -13.11 8.18 17.45
CA ILE A 60 -14.15 9.09 16.93
C ILE A 60 -13.69 9.70 15.60
N LEU A 61 -12.45 10.21 15.54
CA LEU A 61 -11.89 10.78 14.31
C LEU A 61 -11.95 9.78 13.16
N VAL A 62 -11.52 8.53 13.38
CA VAL A 62 -11.59 7.47 12.36
C VAL A 62 -13.03 7.21 11.92
N SER A 63 -13.97 7.15 12.86
CA SER A 63 -15.40 6.92 12.57
C SER A 63 -15.99 8.06 11.72
N VAL A 64 -15.64 9.31 12.02
CA VAL A 64 -16.07 10.49 11.25
C VAL A 64 -15.47 10.45 9.84
N LEU A 65 -14.17 10.16 9.70
CA LEU A 65 -13.50 10.07 8.40
C LEU A 65 -14.10 8.96 7.53
N LEU A 66 -14.39 7.80 8.10
CA LEU A 66 -15.06 6.71 7.39
C LEU A 66 -16.48 7.10 6.94
N SER A 67 -17.23 7.80 7.79
CA SER A 67 -18.55 8.30 7.44
C SER A 67 -18.50 9.34 6.33
N LEU A 68 -17.54 10.25 6.36
CA LEU A 68 -17.33 11.22 5.31
C LEU A 68 -16.90 10.59 3.98
N ALA A 69 -16.10 9.51 4.03
CA ALA A 69 -15.70 8.78 2.84
C ALA A 69 -16.89 8.11 2.10
N LEU A 70 -17.97 7.81 2.79
CA LEU A 70 -19.19 7.27 2.16
C LEU A 70 -19.97 8.32 1.38
N VAL A 71 -19.88 9.60 1.74
CA VAL A 71 -20.67 10.68 1.15
C VAL A 71 -20.50 10.75 -0.39
N PRO A 72 -19.29 10.84 -0.95
CA PRO A 72 -19.13 10.91 -2.40
C PRO A 72 -19.62 9.64 -3.11
N ILE A 73 -19.53 8.48 -2.46
CA ILE A 73 -20.02 7.22 -3.00
C ILE A 73 -21.55 7.25 -3.10
N LEU A 74 -22.23 7.69 -2.05
CA LEU A 74 -23.69 7.77 -1.98
C LEU A 74 -24.25 8.84 -2.93
N LEU A 75 -23.53 9.95 -3.16
CA LEU A 75 -23.92 11.00 -4.09
C LEU A 75 -23.68 10.64 -5.56
N THR A 76 -22.91 9.58 -5.84
CA THR A 76 -22.61 9.19 -7.21
C THR A 76 -23.81 8.47 -7.84
N LYS A 77 -24.38 9.07 -8.90
CA LYS A 77 -25.48 8.48 -9.68
C LYS A 77 -25.04 7.37 -10.67
N ARG A 78 -23.78 7.02 -10.70
CA ARG A 78 -23.25 6.00 -11.62
C ARG A 78 -23.62 4.61 -11.15
N SER A 79 -24.10 3.79 -12.09
CA SER A 79 -24.40 2.38 -11.83
C SER A 79 -23.20 1.65 -11.22
N ALA A 80 -23.44 0.83 -10.22
CA ALA A 80 -22.44 -0.07 -9.67
C ALA A 80 -21.79 -0.92 -10.80
N PRO A 81 -20.50 -1.26 -10.68
CA PRO A 81 -19.85 -2.12 -11.65
C PRO A 81 -20.62 -3.44 -11.78
N LYS A 82 -20.94 -3.82 -13.01
CA LYS A 82 -21.55 -5.13 -13.27
C LYS A 82 -20.43 -6.16 -13.20
N PHE A 83 -20.35 -6.85 -12.11
CA PHE A 83 -19.43 -7.98 -12.00
C PHE A 83 -19.90 -9.09 -12.96
N LYS A 84 -19.12 -9.37 -13.99
CA LYS A 84 -19.26 -10.64 -14.73
C LYS A 84 -19.02 -11.75 -13.72
N LYS A 85 -19.79 -12.84 -13.79
CA LYS A 85 -19.52 -14.04 -12.98
C LYS A 85 -18.05 -14.43 -13.19
N ILE A 86 -17.19 -14.11 -12.25
CA ILE A 86 -15.80 -14.51 -12.27
C ILE A 86 -15.80 -15.96 -11.79
N GLY A 87 -15.32 -16.87 -12.64
CA GLY A 87 -15.07 -18.24 -12.20
C GLY A 87 -14.12 -18.21 -11.01
N THR A 88 -14.36 -19.03 -10.02
CA THR A 88 -13.41 -19.20 -8.91
C THR A 88 -12.12 -19.80 -9.46
N MET A 89 -11.02 -19.09 -9.28
CA MET A 89 -9.69 -19.55 -9.67
C MET A 89 -8.94 -20.02 -8.43
N SER A 90 -8.37 -21.21 -8.49
CA SER A 90 -7.54 -21.71 -7.39
C SER A 90 -6.16 -21.03 -7.40
N VAL A 91 -5.49 -20.98 -6.23
CA VAL A 91 -4.14 -20.45 -6.10
C VAL A 91 -3.15 -21.20 -7.01
N ALA A 92 -3.35 -22.49 -7.19
CA ALA A 92 -2.52 -23.30 -8.08
C ALA A 92 -2.70 -22.92 -9.56
N GLU A 93 -3.90 -22.59 -9.98
CA GLU A 93 -4.18 -22.10 -11.34
C GLU A 93 -3.57 -20.72 -11.57
N LEU A 94 -3.69 -19.82 -10.57
CA LEU A 94 -3.07 -18.50 -10.60
C LEU A 94 -1.55 -18.61 -10.76
N TYR A 95 -0.91 -19.50 -10.00
CA TYR A 95 0.52 -19.75 -10.11
C TYR A 95 0.92 -20.28 -11.49
N LYS A 96 0.13 -21.18 -12.10
CA LYS A 96 0.38 -21.66 -13.46
C LYS A 96 0.28 -20.56 -14.52
N ILE A 97 -0.65 -19.62 -14.36
CA ILE A 97 -0.86 -18.52 -15.31
C ILE A 97 0.26 -17.48 -15.18
N SER A 98 0.60 -17.10 -13.96
CA SER A 98 1.60 -16.06 -13.68
C SER A 98 2.47 -16.42 -12.46
N PRO A 99 3.48 -17.27 -12.64
CA PRO A 99 4.37 -17.66 -11.53
C PRO A 99 5.07 -16.46 -10.90
N LEU A 100 5.62 -15.58 -11.75
CA LEU A 100 6.32 -14.38 -11.29
C LEU A 100 5.38 -13.45 -10.48
N GLY A 101 4.18 -13.20 -11.00
CA GLY A 101 3.20 -12.37 -10.30
C GLY A 101 2.79 -12.95 -8.95
N SER A 102 2.52 -14.24 -8.88
CA SER A 102 2.12 -14.93 -7.65
C SER A 102 3.21 -14.89 -6.59
N VAL A 103 4.46 -15.23 -6.97
CA VAL A 103 5.60 -15.21 -6.05
C VAL A 103 5.92 -13.78 -5.60
N SER A 104 5.95 -12.82 -6.53
CA SER A 104 6.22 -11.41 -6.20
C SER A 104 5.19 -10.86 -5.23
N SER A 105 3.90 -11.12 -5.44
CA SER A 105 2.83 -10.66 -4.55
C SER A 105 2.96 -11.26 -3.15
N PHE A 106 3.28 -12.55 -3.06
CA PHE A 106 3.49 -13.22 -1.78
C PHE A 106 4.70 -12.65 -1.03
N CYS A 107 5.85 -12.51 -1.70
CA CYS A 107 7.05 -11.91 -1.12
C CYS A 107 6.82 -10.46 -0.69
N THR A 108 6.13 -9.67 -1.51
CA THR A 108 5.78 -8.28 -1.16
C THR A 108 4.90 -8.23 0.08
N GLY A 109 3.93 -9.15 0.22
CA GLY A 109 3.09 -9.24 1.42
C GLY A 109 3.91 -9.53 2.68
N ILE A 110 4.87 -10.46 2.63
CA ILE A 110 5.79 -10.76 3.73
C ILE A 110 6.65 -9.54 4.08
N ILE A 111 7.26 -8.90 3.08
CA ILE A 111 8.13 -7.73 3.28
C ILE A 111 7.32 -6.58 3.90
N HIS A 112 6.14 -6.30 3.38
CA HIS A 112 5.27 -5.21 3.85
C HIS A 112 4.80 -5.44 5.30
N GLY A 113 4.32 -6.66 5.59
CA GLY A 113 3.90 -7.03 6.95
C GLY A 113 5.06 -7.01 7.94
N GLY A 114 6.21 -7.55 7.55
CA GLY A 114 7.44 -7.52 8.35
C GLY A 114 7.92 -6.11 8.63
N PHE A 115 7.96 -5.26 7.60
CA PHE A 115 8.39 -3.87 7.71
C PHE A 115 7.56 -3.09 8.74
N PHE A 116 6.23 -3.08 8.60
CA PHE A 116 5.37 -2.35 9.53
C PHE A 116 5.38 -2.89 10.95
N SER A 117 5.54 -4.21 11.12
CA SER A 117 5.67 -4.81 12.44
C SER A 117 7.01 -4.47 13.10
N LEU A 118 8.11 -4.57 12.33
CA LEU A 118 9.45 -4.34 12.85
C LEU A 118 9.74 -2.86 13.11
N ILE A 119 9.19 -1.94 12.31
CA ILE A 119 9.40 -0.50 12.52
C ILE A 119 8.76 -0.02 13.82
N ALA A 120 7.57 -0.56 14.18
CA ALA A 120 6.93 -0.27 15.46
C ALA A 120 7.77 -0.80 16.65
N PHE A 121 8.31 -2.02 16.51
CA PHE A 121 9.21 -2.61 17.50
C PHE A 121 10.52 -1.80 17.63
N TYR A 122 11.11 -1.38 16.51
CA TYR A 122 12.28 -0.52 16.50
C TYR A 122 12.02 0.80 17.23
N ALA A 123 10.92 1.47 16.93
CA ALA A 123 10.56 2.73 17.57
C ALA A 123 10.49 2.58 19.11
N THR A 124 9.89 1.48 19.59
CA THR A 124 9.84 1.17 21.03
C THR A 124 11.23 0.93 21.61
N LYS A 125 12.10 0.18 20.93
CA LYS A 125 13.47 -0.11 21.36
C LYS A 125 14.38 1.12 21.37
N ALA A 126 14.20 2.01 20.40
CA ALA A 126 14.91 3.28 20.29
C ALA A 126 14.36 4.36 21.24
N ASN A 127 13.36 4.05 22.06
CA ASN A 127 12.66 4.99 22.94
C ASN A 127 12.14 6.25 22.23
N LEU A 128 11.70 6.10 20.97
CA LEU A 128 11.10 7.18 20.22
C LEU A 128 9.76 7.57 20.84
N ASN A 129 9.53 8.88 20.96
CA ASN A 129 8.23 9.37 21.38
C ASN A 129 7.18 9.22 20.26
N LEU A 130 5.92 9.52 20.55
CA LEU A 130 4.81 9.34 19.60
C LEU A 130 5.02 10.16 18.33
N PHE A 131 5.49 11.40 18.45
CA PHE A 131 5.73 12.27 17.30
C PHE A 131 6.86 11.73 16.40
N GLU A 132 7.97 11.34 16.99
CA GLU A 132 9.12 10.74 16.27
C GLU A 132 8.72 9.45 15.55
N THR A 133 7.94 8.59 16.22
CA THR A 133 7.40 7.37 15.62
C THR A 133 6.47 7.68 14.45
N SER A 134 5.60 8.66 14.59
CA SER A 134 4.68 9.08 13.52
C SER A 134 5.43 9.65 12.32
N ILE A 135 6.48 10.45 12.54
CA ILE A 135 7.34 10.98 11.47
C ILE A 135 8.11 9.85 10.78
N LEU A 136 8.64 8.90 11.53
CA LEU A 136 9.33 7.73 10.95
C LEU A 136 8.40 6.94 10.01
N LEU A 137 7.17 6.66 10.46
CA LEU A 137 6.15 5.98 9.66
C LEU A 137 5.69 6.82 8.47
N PHE A 138 5.52 8.13 8.66
CA PHE A 138 5.18 9.07 7.59
C PHE A 138 6.24 9.07 6.49
N ILE A 139 7.51 9.24 6.84
CA ILE A 139 8.63 9.25 5.87
C ILE A 139 8.67 7.91 5.12
N SER A 140 8.50 6.81 5.83
CA SER A 140 8.51 5.47 5.24
C SER A 140 7.37 5.27 4.22
N THR A 141 6.17 5.78 4.50
CA THR A 141 5.03 5.65 3.60
C THR A 141 5.07 6.67 2.45
N ILE A 142 5.47 7.92 2.70
CA ILE A 142 5.54 8.95 1.66
C ILE A 142 6.63 8.66 0.63
N SER A 143 7.71 7.99 1.00
CA SER A 143 8.74 7.52 0.05
C SER A 143 8.14 6.54 -0.97
N GLY A 144 7.16 5.73 -0.57
CA GLY A 144 6.38 4.89 -1.47
C GLY A 144 5.62 5.70 -2.52
N VAL A 145 5.01 6.84 -2.14
CA VAL A 145 4.34 7.76 -3.08
C VAL A 145 5.32 8.26 -4.13
N LEU A 146 6.50 8.71 -3.70
CA LEU A 146 7.52 9.25 -4.60
C LEU A 146 8.03 8.20 -5.60
N GLY A 147 8.10 6.94 -5.19
CA GLY A 147 8.51 5.82 -6.05
C GLY A 147 7.44 5.35 -7.03
N GLN A 148 6.15 5.50 -6.71
CA GLN A 148 5.05 4.94 -7.51
C GLN A 148 4.98 5.51 -8.93
N TRP A 149 5.10 6.82 -9.08
CA TRP A 149 5.00 7.45 -10.39
C TRP A 149 6.12 7.04 -11.34
N PRO A 150 7.43 7.17 -10.99
CA PRO A 150 8.50 6.76 -11.89
C PRO A 150 8.49 5.26 -12.19
N ILE A 151 8.20 4.40 -11.20
CA ILE A 151 8.14 2.95 -11.40
C ILE A 151 6.96 2.59 -12.32
N GLY A 152 5.79 3.19 -12.10
CA GLY A 152 4.62 2.98 -12.96
C GLY A 152 4.89 3.38 -14.41
N TYR A 153 5.49 4.55 -14.62
CA TYR A 153 5.85 5.03 -15.96
C TYR A 153 6.89 4.14 -16.66
N LEU A 154 7.91 3.70 -15.92
CA LEU A 154 8.92 2.78 -16.45
C LEU A 154 8.32 1.42 -16.79
N SER A 155 7.41 0.92 -15.95
CA SER A 155 6.71 -0.35 -16.16
C SER A 155 5.78 -0.36 -17.39
N ASP A 156 5.33 0.82 -17.84
CA ASP A 156 4.55 0.94 -19.09
C ASP A 156 5.45 1.04 -20.33
N LYS A 157 6.71 1.46 -20.18
CA LYS A 157 7.68 1.62 -21.27
C LYS A 157 8.58 0.42 -21.50
N TYR A 158 8.94 -0.28 -20.43
CA TYR A 158 9.91 -1.35 -20.44
C TYR A 158 9.28 -2.67 -20.01
N ASP A 159 10.00 -3.77 -20.19
CA ASP A 159 9.56 -5.07 -19.72
C ASP A 159 9.37 -5.06 -18.19
N ARG A 160 8.17 -5.40 -17.76
CA ARG A 160 7.78 -5.41 -16.34
C ARG A 160 8.66 -6.31 -15.48
N ARG A 161 9.12 -7.42 -16.06
CA ARG A 161 10.03 -8.34 -15.39
C ARG A 161 11.35 -7.66 -15.04
N SER A 162 11.93 -6.93 -15.99
CA SER A 162 13.18 -6.18 -15.79
C SER A 162 13.02 -5.11 -14.72
N ILE A 163 11.90 -4.38 -14.71
CA ILE A 163 11.62 -3.37 -13.68
C ILE A 163 11.52 -4.00 -12.29
N ILE A 164 10.82 -5.14 -12.14
CA ILE A 164 10.72 -5.85 -10.86
C ILE A 164 12.12 -6.27 -10.37
N VAL A 165 12.94 -6.83 -11.26
CA VAL A 165 14.29 -7.28 -10.90
C VAL A 165 15.16 -6.10 -10.47
N ILE A 166 15.19 -5.01 -11.25
CA ILE A 166 16.00 -3.82 -10.94
C ILE A 166 15.58 -3.21 -9.61
N THR A 167 14.28 -3.00 -9.38
CA THR A 167 13.78 -2.41 -8.14
C THR A 167 14.06 -3.30 -6.93
N SER A 168 13.93 -4.63 -7.07
CA SER A 168 14.25 -5.57 -5.99
C SER A 168 15.73 -5.57 -5.64
N PHE A 169 16.63 -5.57 -6.64
CA PHE A 169 18.07 -5.47 -6.39
C PHE A 169 18.46 -4.13 -5.77
N SER A 170 17.87 -3.02 -6.24
CA SER A 170 18.11 -1.70 -5.65
C SER A 170 17.68 -1.65 -4.18
N ALA A 171 16.51 -2.21 -3.85
CA ALA A 171 16.04 -2.29 -2.47
C ALA A 171 16.96 -3.15 -1.59
N ALA A 172 17.39 -4.32 -2.08
CA ALA A 172 18.33 -5.19 -1.37
C ALA A 172 19.68 -4.51 -1.13
N PHE A 173 20.20 -3.80 -2.13
CA PHE A 173 21.44 -3.05 -2.02
C PHE A 173 21.35 -1.91 -0.99
N LEU A 174 20.25 -1.15 -1.00
CA LEU A 174 20.02 -0.09 -0.01
C LEU A 174 19.87 -0.66 1.41
N ALA A 175 19.18 -1.78 1.57
CA ALA A 175 19.06 -2.46 2.85
C ALA A 175 20.44 -2.95 3.36
N PHE A 176 21.27 -3.47 2.47
CA PHE A 176 22.64 -3.87 2.82
C PHE A 176 23.50 -2.67 3.26
N LEU A 177 23.43 -1.54 2.54
CA LEU A 177 24.10 -0.31 2.94
C LEU A 177 23.63 0.18 4.32
N ALA A 178 22.31 0.14 4.57
CA ALA A 178 21.76 0.53 5.86
C ALA A 178 22.30 -0.33 7.03
N ILE A 179 22.49 -1.64 6.81
CA ILE A 179 23.12 -2.53 7.81
C ILE A 179 24.56 -2.12 8.08
N LEU A 180 25.32 -1.79 7.05
CA LEU A 180 26.72 -1.39 7.22
C LEU A 180 26.84 -0.07 8.01
N THR A 181 25.96 0.89 7.74
CA THR A 181 25.98 2.19 8.44
C THR A 181 25.40 2.13 9.86
N ALA A 182 24.53 1.16 10.14
CA ALA A 182 23.96 0.98 11.48
C ALA A 182 24.92 0.32 12.49
N ASN A 183 26.02 -0.27 12.03
CA ASN A 183 27.01 -0.92 12.88
C ASN A 183 28.18 0.01 13.29
N ASP A 184 28.18 1.27 12.85
CA ASP A 184 29.09 2.29 13.37
C ASP A 184 28.45 2.93 14.61
N PRO A 185 29.07 2.78 15.80
CA PRO A 185 28.55 3.30 17.08
C PRO A 185 28.63 4.83 17.15
#